data_02829a62ccddff2f8b5f5aa17201d541
#
_entry.id   02829a62ccddff2f8b5f5aa17201d541
#
_cell.length_a   1.000
_cell.length_b   1.000
_cell.length_c   1.000
_cell.angle_alpha   90.00
_cell.angle_beta   90.00
_cell.angle_gamma   90.00
#
_symmetry.space_group_name_H-M   'P 1'
#
loop_
_entity.id
_entity.type
_entity.pdbx_description
1 polymer ?
#
loop_
_entity_poly.entity_id
_entity_poly.type
_entity_poly.pdbx_seq_one_letter_code
_entity_poly.pdbx_strand_id
1 'polypeptide(L)'
;MVTAVATLLPDVPGKVTRTSLILSAGLTFDDYQHLAHTLTLLEGACAWWWGDLLTQAEAALGEQYAQLVEEKAARTLSNYAWVASKFPPARRREALSWSHHAEVAKLDPPDQDRWLEQAEAEGWTRAKLRAQVRGAGSKEPKEYRCPECGNEGTIEDFTPPQ
;
A
#
# COMPACT_ATOMS: atom_id res chain seq x y z
N MET A 1 -14.91 16.37 23.70
CA MET A 1 -15.29 15.85 22.38
C MET A 1 -14.97 14.37 22.32
N VAL A 2 -15.91 13.52 22.71
CA VAL A 2 -15.77 12.05 22.70
C VAL A 2 -16.88 11.52 21.82
N THR A 3 -16.86 11.86 20.53
CA THR A 3 -17.97 11.48 19.68
C THR A 3 -17.43 11.13 18.33
N ALA A 4 -16.94 10.07 18.00
CA ALA A 4 -16.80 9.81 16.56
C ALA A 4 -16.45 8.35 16.19
N VAL A 5 -15.69 7.62 17.03
CA VAL A 5 -15.34 6.25 16.67
C VAL A 5 -16.55 5.33 16.85
N ALA A 6 -17.38 5.55 17.84
CA ALA A 6 -18.62 4.79 18.06
C ALA A 6 -19.65 4.95 16.92
N THR A 7 -19.62 6.09 16.21
CA THR A 7 -20.51 6.34 15.06
C THR A 7 -20.03 5.63 13.78
N LEU A 8 -18.73 5.33 13.67
CA LEU A 8 -18.15 4.61 12.55
C LEU A 8 -18.36 3.10 12.63
N LEU A 9 -18.69 2.59 13.81
CA LEU A 9 -18.93 1.17 14.08
C LEU A 9 -20.27 1.00 14.83
N PRO A 10 -21.41 1.28 14.19
CA PRO A 10 -22.72 1.32 14.86
C PRO A 10 -23.15 -0.03 15.45
N ASP A 11 -22.65 -1.13 14.91
CA ASP A 11 -23.07 -2.50 15.27
C ASP A 11 -22.12 -3.18 16.29
N VAL A 12 -21.21 -2.43 16.92
CA VAL A 12 -20.33 -3.03 17.94
C VAL A 12 -21.09 -3.15 19.26
N PRO A 13 -21.31 -4.37 19.77
CA PRO A 13 -21.97 -4.58 21.06
C PRO A 13 -21.04 -4.21 22.21
N GLY A 14 -21.06 -2.96 22.62
CA GLY A 14 -20.20 -2.47 23.69
C GLY A 14 -19.87 -0.99 23.60
N LYS A 15 -18.71 -0.61 24.10
CA LYS A 15 -18.23 0.77 24.10
C LYS A 15 -16.92 0.89 23.31
N VAL A 16 -16.91 1.72 22.29
CA VAL A 16 -15.73 2.04 21.49
C VAL A 16 -15.24 3.44 21.84
N THR A 17 -13.96 3.57 22.13
CA THR A 17 -13.27 4.84 22.35
C THR A 17 -12.06 4.93 21.43
N ARG A 18 -11.38 6.08 21.39
CA ARG A 18 -10.17 6.23 20.59
C ARG A 18 -9.04 5.24 20.97
N THR A 19 -9.04 4.75 22.21
CA THR A 19 -7.96 3.95 22.78
C THR A 19 -8.38 2.59 23.30
N SER A 20 -9.70 2.26 23.24
CA SER A 20 -10.18 0.98 23.77
C SER A 20 -11.47 0.51 23.10
N LEU A 21 -11.60 -0.80 23.02
CA LEU A 21 -12.79 -1.55 22.65
C LEU A 21 -13.23 -2.37 23.87
N ILE A 22 -14.36 -2.03 24.46
CA ILE A 22 -14.91 -2.71 25.64
C ILE A 22 -16.19 -3.40 25.19
N LEU A 23 -16.14 -4.72 25.07
CA LEU A 23 -17.27 -5.51 24.59
C LEU A 23 -18.23 -5.87 25.73
N SER A 24 -19.52 -6.00 25.39
CA SER A 24 -20.55 -6.49 26.31
C SER A 24 -20.28 -7.96 26.70
N ALA A 25 -20.75 -8.36 27.86
CA ALA A 25 -20.70 -9.78 28.26
C ALA A 25 -21.68 -10.62 27.43
N GLY A 26 -21.37 -11.91 27.28
CA GLY A 26 -22.29 -12.87 26.65
C GLY A 26 -22.21 -12.93 25.11
N LEU A 27 -21.19 -12.35 24.50
CA LEU A 27 -20.95 -12.50 23.06
C LEU A 27 -20.56 -13.93 22.72
N THR A 28 -21.02 -14.40 21.55
CA THR A 28 -20.68 -15.70 20.99
C THR A 28 -19.35 -15.63 20.25
N PHE A 29 -18.80 -16.81 19.90
CA PHE A 29 -17.62 -16.88 19.05
C PHE A 29 -17.84 -16.22 17.69
N ASP A 30 -19.02 -16.37 17.11
CA ASP A 30 -19.39 -15.76 15.83
C ASP A 30 -19.40 -14.23 15.90
N ASP A 31 -19.85 -13.66 17.02
CA ASP A 31 -19.79 -12.21 17.24
C ASP A 31 -18.34 -11.71 17.26
N TYR A 32 -17.44 -12.44 17.91
CA TYR A 32 -16.02 -12.10 17.91
C TYR A 32 -15.39 -12.23 16.52
N GLN A 33 -15.75 -13.28 15.76
CA GLN A 33 -15.27 -13.45 14.38
C GLN A 33 -15.74 -12.32 13.48
N HIS A 34 -17.01 -11.92 13.58
CA HIS A 34 -17.57 -10.82 12.80
C HIS A 34 -16.86 -9.50 13.11
N LEU A 35 -16.64 -9.19 14.39
CA LEU A 35 -15.90 -8.00 14.81
C LEU A 35 -14.46 -7.99 14.31
N ALA A 36 -13.76 -9.12 14.41
CA ALA A 36 -12.39 -9.26 13.93
C ALA A 36 -12.31 -9.04 12.40
N HIS A 37 -13.25 -9.59 11.65
CA HIS A 37 -13.35 -9.39 10.20
C HIS A 37 -13.60 -7.91 9.86
N THR A 38 -14.54 -7.26 10.54
CA THR A 38 -14.85 -5.84 10.36
C THR A 38 -13.62 -4.96 10.63
N LEU A 39 -12.89 -5.19 11.72
CA LEU A 39 -11.67 -4.45 12.05
C LEU A 39 -10.58 -4.65 11.00
N THR A 40 -10.43 -5.88 10.48
CA THR A 40 -9.47 -6.19 9.41
C THR A 40 -9.80 -5.44 8.12
N LEU A 41 -11.08 -5.38 7.74
CA LEU A 41 -11.53 -4.63 6.57
C LEU A 41 -11.26 -3.13 6.73
N LEU A 42 -11.55 -2.55 7.90
CA LEU A 42 -11.28 -1.14 8.18
C LEU A 42 -9.79 -0.82 8.13
N GLU A 43 -8.96 -1.66 8.74
CA GLU A 43 -7.50 -1.50 8.70
C GLU A 43 -6.99 -1.52 7.25
N GLY A 44 -7.44 -2.49 6.46
CA GLY A 44 -7.08 -2.61 5.05
C GLY A 44 -7.53 -1.43 4.19
N ALA A 45 -8.70 -0.86 4.49
CA ALA A 45 -9.28 0.24 3.74
C ALA A 45 -8.68 1.61 4.09
N CYS A 46 -8.25 1.82 5.34
CA CYS A 46 -7.79 3.12 5.82
C CYS A 46 -6.69 3.75 4.95
N ALA A 47 -5.74 2.96 4.47
CA ALA A 47 -4.65 3.46 3.62
C ALA A 47 -5.17 4.00 2.27
N TRP A 48 -6.16 3.33 1.67
CA TRP A 48 -6.81 3.78 0.45
C TRP A 48 -7.65 5.03 0.68
N TRP A 49 -8.44 5.06 1.75
CA TRP A 49 -9.30 6.20 2.07
C TRP A 49 -8.51 7.47 2.35
N TRP A 50 -7.38 7.36 3.07
CA TRP A 50 -6.47 8.48 3.24
C TRP A 50 -5.85 8.93 1.92
N GLY A 51 -5.43 8.00 1.08
CA GLY A 51 -4.89 8.31 -0.24
C GLY A 51 -5.90 9.05 -1.11
N ASP A 52 -7.13 8.55 -1.19
CA ASP A 52 -8.21 9.16 -1.97
C ASP A 52 -8.60 10.54 -1.43
N LEU A 53 -8.70 10.68 -0.10
CA LEU A 53 -9.00 11.96 0.55
C LEU A 53 -7.97 13.02 0.17
N LEU A 54 -6.68 12.70 0.31
CA LEU A 54 -5.62 13.67 0.05
C LEU A 54 -5.52 14.02 -1.44
N THR A 55 -5.66 13.06 -2.34
CA THR A 55 -5.66 13.30 -3.79
C THR A 55 -6.81 14.21 -4.21
N GLN A 56 -8.00 13.98 -3.65
CA GLN A 56 -9.18 14.81 -3.95
C GLN A 56 -9.08 16.20 -3.29
N ALA A 57 -8.55 16.28 -2.06
CA ALA A 57 -8.35 17.53 -1.35
C ALA A 57 -7.30 18.42 -2.06
N GLU A 58 -6.21 17.84 -2.56
CA GLU A 58 -5.21 18.55 -3.36
C GLU A 58 -5.84 19.16 -4.61
N ALA A 59 -6.65 18.38 -5.34
CA ALA A 59 -7.34 18.86 -6.54
C ALA A 59 -8.37 19.95 -6.26
N ALA A 60 -9.05 19.90 -5.09
CA ALA A 60 -10.11 20.84 -4.74
C ALA A 60 -9.60 22.10 -4.02
N LEU A 61 -8.59 21.99 -3.18
CA LEU A 61 -8.14 23.03 -2.24
C LEU A 61 -6.76 23.61 -2.58
N GLY A 62 -6.04 23.04 -3.56
CA GLY A 62 -4.67 23.43 -3.88
C GLY A 62 -3.76 23.27 -2.65
N GLU A 63 -2.87 24.23 -2.41
CA GLU A 63 -1.90 24.16 -1.31
C GLU A 63 -2.52 24.07 0.10
N GLN A 64 -3.79 24.44 0.26
CA GLN A 64 -4.45 24.38 1.56
C GLN A 64 -4.63 22.93 2.08
N TYR A 65 -4.59 21.92 1.20
CA TYR A 65 -4.73 20.52 1.62
C TYR A 65 -3.64 20.08 2.61
N ALA A 66 -2.47 20.71 2.56
CA ALA A 66 -1.36 20.42 3.47
C ALA A 66 -1.74 20.62 4.96
N GLN A 67 -2.71 21.48 5.24
CA GLN A 67 -3.22 21.71 6.61
C GLN A 67 -4.05 20.55 7.16
N LEU A 68 -4.49 19.62 6.31
CA LEU A 68 -5.22 18.43 6.72
C LEU A 68 -4.32 17.38 7.38
N VAL A 69 -3.00 17.51 7.22
CA VAL A 69 -2.02 16.51 7.61
C VAL A 69 -1.17 17.04 8.75
N GLU A 70 -1.16 16.31 9.88
CA GLU A 70 -0.19 16.58 10.95
C GLU A 70 1.23 16.23 10.47
N GLU A 71 2.20 17.06 10.81
CA GLU A 71 3.60 16.94 10.37
C GLU A 71 4.20 15.54 10.60
N LYS A 72 3.89 14.92 11.74
CA LYS A 72 4.38 13.56 12.08
C LYS A 72 3.83 12.45 11.19
N ALA A 73 2.65 12.65 10.60
CA ALA A 73 1.98 11.69 9.72
C ALA A 73 2.29 11.95 8.24
N ALA A 74 2.85 13.10 7.89
CA ALA A 74 2.99 13.59 6.52
C ALA A 74 3.62 12.56 5.58
N ARG A 75 4.72 11.92 5.97
CA ARG A 75 5.42 10.94 5.11
C ARG A 75 4.56 9.71 4.80
N THR A 76 3.86 9.19 5.79
CA THR A 76 2.97 8.02 5.60
C THR A 76 1.79 8.37 4.73
N LEU A 77 1.16 9.51 5.00
CA LEU A 77 0.00 9.98 4.27
C LEU A 77 0.36 10.37 2.82
N SER A 78 1.51 11.00 2.59
CA SER A 78 2.02 11.25 1.24
C SER A 78 2.24 9.96 0.45
N ASN A 79 2.71 8.89 1.10
CA ASN A 79 2.84 7.59 0.45
C ASN A 79 1.47 6.99 0.10
N TYR A 80 0.47 7.16 0.96
CA TYR A 80 -0.90 6.73 0.65
C TYR A 80 -1.47 7.46 -0.56
N ALA A 81 -1.34 8.79 -0.62
CA ALA A 81 -1.76 9.61 -1.74
C ALA A 81 -1.03 9.22 -3.03
N TRP A 82 0.29 9.03 -2.95
CA TRP A 82 1.09 8.62 -4.11
C TRP A 82 0.66 7.26 -4.67
N VAL A 83 0.43 6.24 -3.84
CA VAL A 83 -0.06 4.94 -4.30
C VAL A 83 -1.48 5.07 -4.87
N ALA A 84 -2.37 5.81 -4.21
CA ALA A 84 -3.73 6.02 -4.70
C ALA A 84 -3.76 6.70 -6.08
N SER A 85 -2.86 7.66 -6.33
CA SER A 85 -2.72 8.32 -7.63
C SER A 85 -2.28 7.37 -8.76
N LYS A 86 -1.57 6.27 -8.43
CA LYS A 86 -1.14 5.25 -9.40
C LYS A 86 -2.23 4.23 -9.70
N PHE A 87 -3.17 4.03 -8.78
CA PHE A 87 -4.23 3.04 -8.88
C PHE A 87 -5.60 3.69 -8.70
N PRO A 88 -6.23 4.20 -9.79
CA PRO A 88 -7.62 4.60 -9.75
C PRO A 88 -8.50 3.45 -9.25
N PRO A 89 -9.66 3.72 -8.62
CA PRO A 89 -10.51 2.69 -8.01
C PRO A 89 -10.77 1.47 -8.92
N ALA A 90 -10.98 1.70 -10.22
CA ALA A 90 -11.24 0.63 -11.20
C ALA A 90 -10.05 -0.33 -11.42
N ARG A 91 -8.82 0.05 -11.05
CA ARG A 91 -7.62 -0.80 -11.18
C ARG A 91 -7.20 -1.46 -9.86
N ARG A 92 -7.92 -1.18 -8.78
CA ARG A 92 -7.65 -1.81 -7.48
C ARG A 92 -8.23 -3.22 -7.46
N ARG A 93 -7.46 -4.16 -6.95
CA ARG A 93 -7.88 -5.57 -6.79
C ARG A 93 -8.27 -5.80 -5.34
N GLU A 94 -9.56 -6.07 -5.10
CA GLU A 94 -10.12 -6.21 -3.75
C GLU A 94 -9.53 -7.41 -2.98
N ALA A 95 -9.14 -8.46 -3.70
CA ALA A 95 -8.49 -9.62 -3.12
C ALA A 95 -7.06 -9.34 -2.62
N LEU A 96 -6.47 -8.20 -3.00
CA LEU A 96 -5.11 -7.81 -2.62
C LEU A 96 -5.13 -6.59 -1.69
N SER A 97 -4.27 -6.62 -0.66
CA SER A 97 -4.14 -5.47 0.24
C SER A 97 -3.51 -4.26 -0.44
N TRP A 98 -3.70 -3.07 0.14
CA TRP A 98 -2.99 -1.85 -0.26
C TRP A 98 -1.47 -2.07 -0.38
N SER A 99 -0.89 -2.87 0.54
CA SER A 99 0.54 -3.13 0.56
C SER A 99 1.04 -3.90 -0.67
N HIS A 100 0.22 -4.74 -1.33
CA HIS A 100 0.59 -5.38 -2.59
C HIS A 100 0.70 -4.34 -3.71
N HIS A 101 -0.28 -3.43 -3.81
CA HIS A 101 -0.25 -2.35 -4.79
C HIS A 101 0.95 -1.42 -4.58
N ALA A 102 1.29 -1.11 -3.32
CA ALA A 102 2.45 -0.28 -3.00
C ALA A 102 3.79 -0.89 -3.47
N GLU A 103 3.92 -2.22 -3.49
CA GLU A 103 5.16 -2.88 -3.97
C GLU A 103 5.40 -2.66 -5.48
N VAL A 104 4.34 -2.58 -6.26
CA VAL A 104 4.42 -2.44 -7.72
C VAL A 104 4.15 -1.01 -8.21
N ALA A 105 3.82 -0.07 -7.31
CA ALA A 105 3.41 1.30 -7.66
C ALA A 105 4.48 2.09 -8.45
N LYS A 106 5.74 1.69 -8.37
CA LYS A 106 6.86 2.30 -9.12
C LYS A 106 6.98 1.81 -10.55
N LEU A 107 6.32 0.71 -10.90
CA LEU A 107 6.38 0.11 -12.22
C LEU A 107 5.41 0.83 -13.16
N ASP A 108 5.58 0.59 -14.46
CA ASP A 108 4.63 1.05 -15.46
C ASP A 108 3.29 0.32 -15.36
N PRO A 109 2.17 0.95 -15.75
CA PRO A 109 0.84 0.37 -15.59
C PRO A 109 0.67 -1.06 -16.10
N PRO A 110 1.19 -1.48 -17.29
CA PRO A 110 1.09 -2.86 -17.74
C PRO A 110 1.80 -3.85 -16.82
N ASP A 111 2.96 -3.49 -16.29
CA ASP A 111 3.71 -4.32 -15.35
C ASP A 111 3.04 -4.38 -13.98
N GLN A 112 2.45 -3.27 -13.51
CA GLN A 112 1.64 -3.26 -12.30
C GLN A 112 0.51 -4.29 -12.40
N ASP A 113 -0.26 -4.23 -13.49
CA ASP A 113 -1.41 -5.11 -13.70
C ASP A 113 -1.00 -6.58 -13.78
N ARG A 114 0.07 -6.88 -14.52
CA ARG A 114 0.63 -8.23 -14.63
C ARG A 114 1.04 -8.82 -13.27
N TRP A 115 1.79 -8.06 -12.46
CA TRP A 115 2.26 -8.53 -11.16
C TRP A 115 1.15 -8.71 -10.14
N LEU A 116 0.16 -7.80 -10.15
CA LEU A 116 -1.01 -7.91 -9.29
C LEU A 116 -1.90 -9.08 -9.70
N GLU A 117 -2.09 -9.31 -11.00
CA GLU A 117 -2.85 -10.45 -11.51
C GLU A 117 -2.22 -11.78 -11.09
N GLN A 118 -0.91 -11.90 -11.23
CA GLN A 118 -0.19 -13.10 -10.80
C GLN A 118 -0.24 -13.29 -9.29
N ALA A 119 -0.09 -12.20 -8.51
CA ALA A 119 -0.19 -12.25 -7.06
C ALA A 119 -1.58 -12.70 -6.58
N GLU A 120 -2.63 -12.25 -7.26
CA GLU A 120 -4.02 -12.63 -6.98
C GLU A 120 -4.28 -14.10 -7.34
N ALA A 121 -3.90 -14.52 -8.55
CA ALA A 121 -4.11 -15.89 -9.05
C ALA A 121 -3.38 -16.94 -8.21
N GLU A 122 -2.19 -16.64 -7.74
CA GLU A 122 -1.35 -17.56 -6.96
C GLU A 122 -1.44 -17.35 -5.44
N GLY A 123 -2.25 -16.39 -4.97
CA GLY A 123 -2.40 -16.09 -3.55
C GLY A 123 -1.09 -15.65 -2.88
N TRP A 124 -0.31 -14.79 -3.54
CA TRP A 124 0.97 -14.36 -3.00
C TRP A 124 0.82 -13.44 -1.80
N THR A 125 1.71 -13.62 -0.83
CA THR A 125 1.90 -12.62 0.21
C THR A 125 2.66 -11.41 -0.36
N ARG A 126 2.53 -10.25 0.31
CA ARG A 126 3.33 -9.06 0.00
C ARG A 126 4.83 -9.36 -0.13
N ALA A 127 5.37 -10.18 0.79
CA ALA A 127 6.80 -10.53 0.80
C ALA A 127 7.19 -11.32 -0.46
N LYS A 128 6.37 -12.27 -0.89
CA LYS A 128 6.59 -13.05 -2.11
C LYS A 128 6.54 -12.15 -3.35
N LEU A 129 5.52 -11.28 -3.45
CA LEU A 129 5.41 -10.32 -4.56
C LEU A 129 6.66 -9.42 -4.64
N ARG A 130 7.09 -8.86 -3.51
CA ARG A 130 8.33 -8.04 -3.44
C ARG A 130 9.55 -8.78 -3.94
N ALA A 131 9.73 -10.06 -3.55
CA ALA A 131 10.86 -10.87 -3.98
C ALA A 131 10.84 -11.11 -5.50
N GLN A 132 9.67 -11.39 -6.07
CA GLN A 132 9.51 -11.62 -7.50
C GLN A 132 9.78 -10.35 -8.31
N VAL A 133 9.21 -9.21 -7.91
CA VAL A 133 9.44 -7.92 -8.57
C VAL A 133 10.91 -7.52 -8.55
N ARG A 134 11.60 -7.69 -7.42
CA ARG A 134 13.04 -7.43 -7.30
C ARG A 134 13.87 -8.39 -8.13
N GLY A 135 13.53 -9.67 -8.13
CA GLY A 135 14.23 -10.69 -8.92
C GLY A 135 14.11 -10.46 -10.43
N ALA A 136 12.99 -9.95 -10.90
CA ALA A 136 12.79 -9.59 -12.29
C ALA A 136 13.60 -8.35 -12.71
N GLY A 137 13.71 -7.36 -11.82
CA GLY A 137 14.47 -6.13 -12.05
C GLY A 137 16.00 -6.32 -12.02
N SER A 138 16.48 -7.43 -11.45
CA SER A 138 17.93 -7.73 -11.39
C SER A 138 18.43 -8.58 -12.56
N LYS A 139 17.57 -8.92 -13.52
CA LYS A 139 17.92 -9.83 -14.63
C LYS A 139 18.47 -9.15 -15.89
N GLU A 140 18.47 -7.83 -15.97
CA GLU A 140 19.23 -7.15 -17.02
C GLU A 140 20.62 -6.80 -16.46
N PRO A 141 21.68 -7.47 -16.91
CA PRO A 141 23.02 -7.00 -16.64
C PRO A 141 23.12 -5.59 -17.24
N LYS A 142 23.46 -4.60 -16.40
CA LYS A 142 23.69 -3.25 -16.89
C LYS A 142 24.87 -3.33 -17.87
N GLU A 143 24.57 -3.16 -19.16
CA GLU A 143 25.60 -2.97 -20.15
C GLU A 143 26.39 -1.71 -19.79
N TYR A 144 27.65 -1.89 -19.53
CA TYR A 144 28.60 -0.82 -19.23
C TYR A 144 29.49 -0.61 -20.46
N ARG A 145 29.56 0.63 -20.90
CA ARG A 145 30.53 1.00 -21.94
C ARG A 145 31.74 1.64 -21.27
N CYS A 146 32.91 1.03 -21.47
CA CYS A 146 34.15 1.58 -20.92
C CYS A 146 34.43 2.96 -21.51
N PRO A 147 34.60 4.02 -20.70
CA PRO A 147 34.82 5.39 -21.19
C PRO A 147 36.24 5.53 -21.84
N GLU A 148 37.16 4.64 -21.57
CA GLU A 148 38.54 4.70 -22.10
C GLU A 148 38.69 3.95 -23.42
N CYS A 149 38.13 2.76 -23.56
CA CYS A 149 38.31 1.93 -24.75
C CYS A 149 37.04 1.72 -25.59
N GLY A 150 35.88 2.13 -25.10
CA GLY A 150 34.58 1.99 -25.76
C GLY A 150 34.03 0.57 -25.81
N ASN A 151 34.67 -0.41 -25.18
CA ASN A 151 34.18 -1.79 -25.11
C ASN A 151 32.89 -1.86 -24.31
N GLU A 152 31.92 -2.62 -24.81
CA GLU A 152 30.64 -2.93 -24.15
C GLU A 152 30.75 -4.28 -23.46
N GLY A 153 30.30 -4.36 -22.21
CA GLY A 153 30.31 -5.58 -21.40
C GLY A 153 29.56 -5.40 -20.10
N THR A 154 29.47 -6.46 -19.29
CA THR A 154 28.90 -6.40 -17.95
C THR A 154 29.97 -5.97 -16.94
N ILE A 155 29.54 -5.50 -15.75
CA ILE A 155 30.48 -5.09 -14.66
C ILE A 155 31.44 -6.24 -14.29
N GLU A 156 31.04 -7.48 -14.47
CA GLU A 156 31.83 -8.68 -14.16
C GLU A 156 33.00 -8.88 -15.16
N ASP A 157 32.87 -8.34 -16.37
CA ASP A 157 33.92 -8.46 -17.42
C ASP A 157 35.05 -7.43 -17.20
N PHE A 158 34.88 -6.46 -16.32
CA PHE A 158 35.84 -5.38 -16.03
C PHE A 158 36.54 -5.56 -14.68
N THR A 159 37.01 -6.78 -14.37
CA THR A 159 37.82 -7.00 -13.16
C THR A 159 39.21 -6.40 -13.39
N PRO A 160 39.71 -5.48 -12.55
CA PRO A 160 41.04 -4.92 -12.70
C PRO A 160 42.09 -6.04 -12.49
N PRO A 161 43.19 -6.06 -13.27
CA PRO A 161 44.29 -6.97 -13.03
C PRO A 161 44.89 -6.71 -11.63
N GLN A 162 45.14 -7.80 -10.90
CA GLN A 162 45.80 -7.76 -9.57
C GLN A 162 47.28 -7.37 -9.69
#